data_cd441b409446acc021be43c021b53448
#
_entry.id   cd441b409446acc021be43c021b53448
#
_cell.length_a   1.000
_cell.length_b   1.000
_cell.length_c   1.000
_cell.angle_alpha   90.00
_cell.angle_beta   90.00
_cell.angle_gamma   90.00
#
_symmetry.space_group_name_H-M   'P 1'
#
loop_
_entity.id
_entity.type
_entity.pdbx_description
1 polymer ?
#
loop_
_entity_poly.entity_id
_entity_poly.type
_entity_poly.pdbx_seq_one_letter_code
_entity_poly.pdbx_strand_id
1 'polypeptide(L)'
;MDMNQLNCFISVAQTLNFSEAARRNYVSQSTVSRYISDLEKEFGVKLFTRSHRDVIITSEGKILLTYAQEMVSSLKKAKTVISQMREGGQGKIKIGCDITSMTFPSQCIAEFSKHYPNISIDLCRLSTDDLLHSISTGEYDFCFMPRDMVPESSEIETLSTHTDSLAIIASTGKKRGKLSLSDIPSEHLLLLSEASAPILYMEIVDLLRTFHVSPKSEITFDDLTSLYIAISSGMGVSVLPHSVAEFTSDKRVRHRPVTEADTGIAYVMAWSKNLRNSAADLFIETVKKLPLDEDNVYGI
;
A
#
# COMPACT_ATOMS: atom_id res chain seq x y z
N MET A 1 -25.99 -11.63 18.40
CA MET A 1 -24.79 -11.43 17.54
C MET A 1 -23.57 -11.17 18.41
N ASP A 2 -22.43 -11.84 18.18
CA ASP A 2 -21.16 -11.64 18.89
C ASP A 2 -19.97 -11.51 17.93
N MET A 3 -18.79 -11.17 18.46
CA MET A 3 -17.58 -10.92 17.66
C MET A 3 -17.06 -12.17 16.94
N ASN A 4 -17.24 -13.35 17.51
CA ASN A 4 -16.79 -14.59 16.87
C ASN A 4 -17.68 -14.91 15.68
N GLN A 5 -18.99 -14.67 15.82
CA GLN A 5 -19.96 -14.80 14.73
C GLN A 5 -19.63 -13.84 13.58
N LEU A 6 -19.31 -12.56 13.88
CA LEU A 6 -18.94 -11.57 12.87
C LEU A 6 -17.64 -11.94 12.16
N ASN A 7 -16.59 -12.33 12.89
CA ASN A 7 -15.31 -12.72 12.30
C ASN A 7 -15.47 -13.96 11.40
N CYS A 8 -16.25 -14.95 11.83
CA CYS A 8 -16.54 -16.12 11.00
C CYS A 8 -17.33 -15.72 9.75
N PHE A 9 -18.31 -14.83 9.88
CA PHE A 9 -19.11 -14.36 8.75
C PHE A 9 -18.23 -13.62 7.71
N ILE A 10 -17.39 -12.69 8.15
CA ILE A 10 -16.42 -11.97 7.29
C ILE A 10 -15.51 -12.98 6.59
N SER A 11 -14.96 -13.95 7.33
CA SER A 11 -14.07 -14.97 6.76
C SER A 11 -14.77 -15.83 5.70
N VAL A 12 -16.04 -16.21 5.91
CA VAL A 12 -16.82 -16.95 4.91
C VAL A 12 -17.09 -16.08 3.69
N ALA A 13 -17.40 -14.80 3.88
CA ALA A 13 -17.67 -13.86 2.78
C ALA A 13 -16.43 -13.64 1.90
N GLN A 14 -15.23 -13.58 2.49
CA GLN A 14 -13.97 -13.42 1.77
C GLN A 14 -13.49 -14.68 1.07
N THR A 15 -13.70 -15.85 1.67
CA THR A 15 -13.17 -17.12 1.13
C THR A 15 -14.18 -17.91 0.33
N LEU A 16 -15.46 -17.60 0.49
CA LEU A 16 -16.60 -18.39 -0.02
C LEU A 16 -16.49 -19.89 0.31
N ASN A 17 -15.82 -20.18 1.45
CA ASN A 17 -15.50 -21.53 1.89
C ASN A 17 -15.57 -21.66 3.41
N PHE A 18 -16.53 -22.46 3.89
CA PHE A 18 -16.75 -22.66 5.34
C PHE A 18 -15.60 -23.38 6.05
N SER A 19 -14.92 -24.30 5.38
CA SER A 19 -13.77 -25.02 5.95
C SER A 19 -12.56 -24.12 6.08
N GLU A 20 -12.30 -23.30 5.07
CA GLU A 20 -11.21 -22.32 5.11
C GLU A 20 -11.49 -21.23 6.15
N ALA A 21 -12.72 -20.72 6.22
CA ALA A 21 -13.11 -19.78 7.26
C ALA A 21 -12.96 -20.36 8.68
N ALA A 22 -13.27 -21.64 8.86
CA ALA A 22 -13.07 -22.34 10.13
C ALA A 22 -11.59 -22.41 10.53
N ARG A 23 -10.72 -22.71 9.57
CA ARG A 23 -9.27 -22.74 9.77
C ARG A 23 -8.72 -21.36 10.20
N ARG A 24 -9.15 -20.29 9.50
CA ARG A 24 -8.75 -18.91 9.80
C ARG A 24 -9.18 -18.43 11.19
N ASN A 25 -10.33 -18.93 11.67
CA ASN A 25 -10.87 -18.54 12.98
C ASN A 25 -10.57 -19.53 14.09
N TYR A 26 -9.76 -20.58 13.83
CA TYR A 26 -9.39 -21.62 14.79
C TYR A 26 -10.59 -22.34 15.44
N VAL A 27 -11.64 -22.58 14.66
CA VAL A 27 -12.86 -23.29 15.09
C VAL A 27 -13.21 -24.43 14.13
N SER A 28 -14.20 -25.27 14.51
CA SER A 28 -14.69 -26.31 13.62
C SER A 28 -15.63 -25.72 12.52
N GLN A 29 -15.70 -26.38 11.36
CA GLN A 29 -16.63 -25.98 10.30
C GLN A 29 -18.10 -25.99 10.77
N SER A 30 -18.46 -26.94 11.65
CA SER A 30 -19.80 -26.99 12.26
C SER A 30 -20.09 -25.74 13.12
N THR A 31 -19.09 -25.22 13.82
CA THR A 31 -19.18 -23.96 14.58
C THR A 31 -19.44 -22.79 13.66
N VAL A 32 -18.67 -22.67 12.56
CA VAL A 32 -18.90 -21.59 11.57
C VAL A 32 -20.30 -21.70 10.99
N SER A 33 -20.74 -22.92 10.59
CA SER A 33 -22.09 -23.11 10.05
C SER A 33 -23.19 -22.72 11.03
N ARG A 34 -23.02 -23.02 12.32
CA ARG A 34 -23.94 -22.59 13.38
C ARG A 34 -23.94 -21.07 13.53
N TYR A 35 -22.77 -20.42 13.59
CA TYR A 35 -22.67 -18.97 13.70
C TYR A 35 -23.37 -18.25 12.56
N ILE A 36 -23.16 -18.70 11.31
CA ILE A 36 -23.88 -18.13 10.16
C ILE A 36 -25.39 -18.36 10.28
N SER A 37 -25.83 -19.57 10.67
CA SER A 37 -27.27 -19.85 10.87
C SER A 37 -27.88 -18.99 11.97
N ASP A 38 -27.14 -18.71 13.03
CA ASP A 38 -27.61 -17.85 14.13
C ASP A 38 -27.78 -16.40 13.67
N LEU A 39 -26.81 -15.88 12.89
CA LEU A 39 -26.92 -14.55 12.25
C LEU A 39 -28.10 -14.50 11.28
N GLU A 40 -28.27 -15.49 10.40
CA GLU A 40 -29.42 -15.57 9.48
C GLU A 40 -30.76 -15.57 10.22
N LYS A 41 -30.84 -16.26 11.35
CA LYS A 41 -32.04 -16.24 12.21
C LYS A 41 -32.28 -14.89 12.87
N GLU A 42 -31.23 -14.25 13.37
CA GLU A 42 -31.31 -12.95 14.04
C GLU A 42 -31.77 -11.85 13.07
N PHE A 43 -31.26 -11.87 11.83
CA PHE A 43 -31.66 -10.90 10.79
C PHE A 43 -32.91 -11.31 9.99
N GLY A 44 -33.35 -12.54 10.13
CA GLY A 44 -34.53 -13.09 9.39
C GLY A 44 -34.31 -13.25 7.88
N VAL A 45 -33.06 -13.26 7.42
CA VAL A 45 -32.68 -13.34 6.00
C VAL A 45 -31.56 -14.33 5.79
N LYS A 46 -31.39 -14.82 4.54
CA LYS A 46 -30.24 -15.62 4.16
C LYS A 46 -29.07 -14.69 3.81
N LEU A 47 -27.91 -14.96 4.40
CA LEU A 47 -26.66 -14.23 4.12
C LEU A 47 -25.83 -14.92 3.05
N PHE A 48 -26.00 -16.24 2.90
CA PHE A 48 -25.38 -17.04 1.85
C PHE A 48 -26.41 -17.98 1.21
N THR A 49 -26.30 -18.14 -0.11
CA THR A 49 -26.91 -19.25 -0.82
C THR A 49 -25.89 -20.37 -0.97
N ARG A 50 -26.33 -21.63 -0.78
CA ARG A 50 -25.46 -22.81 -0.86
C ARG A 50 -26.00 -23.74 -1.95
N SER A 51 -25.16 -24.10 -2.88
CA SER A 51 -25.41 -25.21 -3.82
C SER A 51 -24.45 -26.36 -3.49
N HIS A 52 -24.61 -27.50 -4.19
CA HIS A 52 -23.69 -28.63 -4.01
C HIS A 52 -22.21 -28.31 -4.31
N ARG A 53 -21.92 -27.20 -5.00
CA ARG A 53 -20.56 -26.84 -5.45
C ARG A 53 -20.13 -25.45 -5.02
N ASP A 54 -21.05 -24.54 -4.70
CA ASP A 54 -20.73 -23.13 -4.52
C ASP A 54 -21.40 -22.51 -3.29
N VAL A 55 -20.69 -21.60 -2.65
CA VAL A 55 -21.19 -20.69 -1.63
C VAL A 55 -21.18 -19.30 -2.24
N ILE A 56 -22.32 -18.62 -2.25
CA ILE A 56 -22.48 -17.29 -2.83
C ILE A 56 -23.07 -16.37 -1.77
N ILE A 57 -22.50 -15.19 -1.59
CA ILE A 57 -23.04 -14.17 -0.69
C ILE A 57 -24.28 -13.52 -1.31
N THR A 58 -25.33 -13.32 -0.51
CA THR A 58 -26.57 -12.64 -0.94
C THR A 58 -26.40 -11.11 -0.95
N SER A 59 -27.38 -10.38 -1.49
CA SER A 59 -27.45 -8.91 -1.39
C SER A 59 -27.46 -8.44 0.07
N GLU A 60 -28.23 -9.11 0.91
CA GLU A 60 -28.31 -8.86 2.35
C GLU A 60 -26.99 -9.19 3.05
N GLY A 61 -26.32 -10.26 2.62
CA GLY A 61 -25.00 -10.63 3.09
C GLY A 61 -23.94 -9.56 2.77
N LYS A 62 -23.99 -8.97 1.57
CA LYS A 62 -23.06 -7.87 1.20
C LYS A 62 -23.28 -6.63 2.07
N ILE A 63 -24.51 -6.27 2.33
CA ILE A 63 -24.86 -5.16 3.23
C ILE A 63 -24.29 -5.43 4.63
N LEU A 64 -24.58 -6.62 5.19
CA LEU A 64 -24.05 -6.98 6.50
C LEU A 64 -22.52 -7.01 6.52
N LEU A 65 -21.87 -7.45 5.43
CA LEU A 65 -20.40 -7.49 5.35
C LEU A 65 -19.77 -6.13 5.58
N THR A 66 -20.29 -5.07 4.95
CA THR A 66 -19.82 -3.71 5.14
C THR A 66 -19.89 -3.30 6.61
N TYR A 67 -21.06 -3.43 7.22
CA TYR A 67 -21.25 -3.05 8.64
C TYR A 67 -20.49 -3.96 9.62
N ALA A 68 -20.36 -5.26 9.32
CA ALA A 68 -19.59 -6.18 10.15
C ALA A 68 -18.10 -5.81 10.18
N GLN A 69 -17.52 -5.45 9.01
CA GLN A 69 -16.15 -4.97 8.92
C GLN A 69 -15.94 -3.67 9.71
N GLU A 70 -16.86 -2.72 9.61
CA GLU A 70 -16.84 -1.49 10.39
C GLU A 70 -16.90 -1.74 11.91
N MET A 71 -17.80 -2.62 12.37
CA MET A 71 -17.92 -2.98 13.78
C MET A 71 -16.65 -3.63 14.33
N VAL A 72 -16.07 -4.60 13.60
CA VAL A 72 -14.82 -5.27 14.00
C VAL A 72 -13.68 -4.25 14.05
N SER A 73 -13.57 -3.38 13.04
CA SER A 73 -12.58 -2.30 13.01
C SER A 73 -12.73 -1.35 14.19
N SER A 74 -13.95 -0.88 14.47
CA SER A 74 -14.23 0.03 15.58
C SER A 74 -13.87 -0.57 16.93
N LEU A 75 -14.14 -1.86 17.14
CA LEU A 75 -13.74 -2.53 18.39
C LEU A 75 -12.21 -2.68 18.51
N LYS A 76 -11.51 -2.99 17.41
CA LYS A 76 -10.03 -3.00 17.37
C LYS A 76 -9.49 -1.61 17.75
N LYS A 77 -10.03 -0.55 17.15
CA LYS A 77 -9.67 0.85 17.47
C LYS A 77 -9.87 1.16 18.96
N ALA A 78 -11.03 0.81 19.52
CA ALA A 78 -11.31 1.03 20.94
C ALA A 78 -10.30 0.32 21.86
N LYS A 79 -9.96 -0.94 21.55
CA LYS A 79 -8.94 -1.68 22.29
C LYS A 79 -7.57 -1.02 22.22
N THR A 80 -7.17 -0.52 21.05
CA THR A 80 -5.89 0.18 20.85
C THR A 80 -5.86 1.47 21.66
N VAL A 81 -6.92 2.30 21.60
CA VAL A 81 -7.02 3.54 22.36
C VAL A 81 -6.96 3.28 23.88
N ILE A 82 -7.69 2.27 24.36
CA ILE A 82 -7.68 1.92 25.79
C ILE A 82 -6.28 1.42 26.23
N SER A 83 -5.60 0.63 25.42
CA SER A 83 -4.22 0.18 25.74
C SER A 83 -3.25 1.36 25.79
N GLN A 84 -3.36 2.28 24.85
CA GLN A 84 -2.55 3.52 24.81
C GLN A 84 -2.79 4.40 26.05
N MET A 85 -4.02 4.52 26.52
CA MET A 85 -4.33 5.25 27.76
C MET A 85 -3.73 4.60 29.02
N ARG A 86 -3.60 3.27 29.04
CA ARG A 86 -2.99 2.52 30.19
C ARG A 86 -1.47 2.63 30.22
N GLU A 87 -0.82 2.82 29.10
CA GLU A 87 0.65 2.82 28.96
C GLU A 87 1.29 4.21 29.23
N GLY A 88 0.56 5.14 29.80
CA GLY A 88 1.10 6.41 30.32
C GLY A 88 1.72 7.32 29.26
N GLY A 89 1.13 7.43 28.07
CA GLY A 89 1.56 8.34 27.03
C GLY A 89 2.62 7.78 26.07
N GLN A 90 2.86 6.49 26.08
CA GLN A 90 3.59 5.83 25.00
C GLN A 90 2.62 5.57 23.84
N GLY A 91 2.49 6.55 22.94
CA GLY A 91 1.70 6.42 21.73
C GLY A 91 2.35 5.44 20.75
N LYS A 92 1.54 4.81 19.90
CA LYS A 92 2.01 4.04 18.75
C LYS A 92 1.38 4.61 17.49
N ILE A 93 2.20 4.82 16.46
CA ILE A 93 1.74 5.20 15.11
C ILE A 93 1.99 4.03 14.18
N LYS A 94 0.97 3.68 13.39
CA LYS A 94 1.07 2.68 12.33
C LYS A 94 1.11 3.37 10.97
N ILE A 95 2.14 3.08 10.20
CA ILE A 95 2.36 3.66 8.88
C ILE A 95 2.41 2.55 7.85
N GLY A 96 1.51 2.62 6.86
CA GLY A 96 1.56 1.80 5.65
C GLY A 96 2.26 2.54 4.52
N CYS A 97 3.10 1.85 3.76
CA CYS A 97 3.77 2.43 2.60
C CYS A 97 3.53 1.58 1.36
N ASP A 98 3.30 2.24 0.23
CA ASP A 98 3.41 1.66 -1.10
C ASP A 98 4.85 1.22 -1.38
N ILE A 99 5.02 0.30 -2.34
CA ILE A 99 6.33 -0.24 -2.70
C ILE A 99 7.30 0.82 -3.24
N THR A 100 6.78 1.92 -3.77
CA THR A 100 7.56 3.02 -4.34
C THR A 100 7.76 4.18 -3.36
N SER A 101 7.05 4.20 -2.23
CA SER A 101 7.10 5.26 -1.22
C SER A 101 8.19 4.97 -0.18
N MET A 102 9.45 5.32 -0.45
CA MET A 102 10.58 4.97 0.43
C MET A 102 11.22 6.17 1.13
N THR A 103 11.55 7.21 0.41
CA THR A 103 12.44 8.28 0.90
C THR A 103 11.71 9.23 1.83
N PHE A 104 10.57 9.75 1.43
CA PHE A 104 9.83 10.75 2.21
C PHE A 104 9.29 10.18 3.54
N PRO A 105 8.70 8.96 3.61
CA PRO A 105 8.35 8.36 4.89
C PRO A 105 9.51 8.25 5.86
N SER A 106 10.72 7.92 5.37
CA SER A 106 11.90 7.83 6.23
C SER A 106 12.30 9.19 6.83
N GLN A 107 12.18 10.27 6.06
CA GLN A 107 12.41 11.64 6.55
C GLN A 107 11.38 12.04 7.62
N CYS A 108 10.09 11.75 7.37
CA CYS A 108 9.02 12.01 8.33
C CYS A 108 9.26 11.28 9.65
N ILE A 109 9.59 10.00 9.58
CA ILE A 109 9.86 9.16 10.75
C ILE A 109 11.10 9.66 11.50
N ALA A 110 12.17 10.00 10.80
CA ALA A 110 13.39 10.49 11.41
C ALA A 110 13.15 11.79 12.15
N GLU A 111 12.44 12.74 11.56
CA GLU A 111 12.15 14.03 12.20
C GLU A 111 11.19 13.86 13.38
N PHE A 112 10.14 13.07 13.23
CA PHE A 112 9.19 12.78 14.30
C PHE A 112 9.87 12.11 15.50
N SER A 113 10.72 11.10 15.27
CA SER A 113 11.39 10.35 16.34
C SER A 113 12.38 11.20 17.14
N LYS A 114 12.96 12.27 16.55
CA LYS A 114 13.79 13.23 17.28
C LYS A 114 13.00 14.01 18.35
N HIS A 115 11.75 14.36 18.02
CA HIS A 115 10.91 15.16 18.90
C HIS A 115 10.10 14.30 19.89
N TYR A 116 9.74 13.08 19.47
CA TYR A 116 8.85 12.16 20.21
C TYR A 116 9.46 10.76 20.35
N PRO A 117 10.63 10.60 21.01
CA PRO A 117 11.35 9.33 21.08
C PRO A 117 10.61 8.20 21.82
N ASN A 118 9.58 8.55 22.62
CA ASN A 118 8.78 7.58 23.37
C ASN A 118 7.55 7.08 22.59
N ILE A 119 7.28 7.63 21.40
CA ILE A 119 6.20 7.15 20.53
C ILE A 119 6.78 6.11 19.58
N SER A 120 6.27 4.89 19.66
CA SER A 120 6.72 3.82 18.77
C SER A 120 6.07 3.96 17.38
N ILE A 121 6.85 3.64 16.34
CA ILE A 121 6.36 3.61 14.97
C ILE A 121 6.39 2.18 14.47
N ASP A 122 5.26 1.74 13.92
CA ASP A 122 5.11 0.46 13.24
C ASP A 122 4.99 0.75 11.73
N LEU A 123 6.04 0.44 10.99
CA LEU A 123 6.12 0.69 9.56
C LEU A 123 5.96 -0.62 8.79
N CYS A 124 5.05 -0.64 7.83
CA CYS A 124 4.81 -1.82 7.02
C CYS A 124 4.65 -1.44 5.55
N ARG A 125 5.26 -2.22 4.66
CA ARG A 125 4.91 -2.19 3.25
C ARG A 125 3.59 -2.94 3.06
N LEU A 126 2.66 -2.33 2.35
CA LEU A 126 1.34 -2.89 2.07
C LEU A 126 1.11 -2.99 0.56
N SER A 127 0.25 -3.91 0.14
CA SER A 127 -0.28 -3.94 -1.22
C SER A 127 -1.23 -2.76 -1.45
N THR A 128 -1.53 -2.44 -2.70
CA THR A 128 -2.51 -1.40 -3.06
C THR A 128 -3.85 -1.62 -2.35
N ASP A 129 -4.38 -2.83 -2.40
CA ASP A 129 -5.66 -3.18 -1.79
C ASP A 129 -5.63 -3.04 -0.27
N ASP A 130 -4.52 -3.47 0.38
CA ASP A 130 -4.36 -3.35 1.83
C ASP A 130 -4.22 -1.88 2.25
N LEU A 131 -3.54 -1.03 1.46
CA LEU A 131 -3.44 0.41 1.72
C LEU A 131 -4.82 1.06 1.69
N LEU A 132 -5.60 0.83 0.64
CA LEU A 132 -6.96 1.38 0.48
C LEU A 132 -7.90 0.87 1.59
N HIS A 133 -7.81 -0.42 1.91
CA HIS A 133 -8.56 -0.99 3.02
C HIS A 133 -8.15 -0.36 4.35
N SER A 134 -6.86 -0.17 4.58
CA SER A 134 -6.33 0.40 5.82
C SER A 134 -6.76 1.83 6.07
N ILE A 135 -6.83 2.67 5.03
CA ILE A 135 -7.32 4.04 5.14
C ILE A 135 -8.80 4.04 5.53
N SER A 136 -9.61 3.20 4.88
CA SER A 136 -11.06 3.14 5.13
C SER A 136 -11.39 2.57 6.51
N THR A 137 -10.64 1.59 7.00
CA THR A 137 -10.85 0.94 8.29
C THR A 137 -10.10 1.58 9.44
N GLY A 138 -9.08 2.42 9.15
CA GLY A 138 -8.14 2.97 10.13
C GLY A 138 -7.31 1.88 10.82
N GLU A 139 -6.97 0.83 10.10
CA GLU A 139 -6.04 -0.20 10.60
C GLU A 139 -4.62 0.36 10.70
N TYR A 140 -4.25 1.23 9.76
CA TYR A 140 -3.07 2.07 9.80
C TYR A 140 -3.49 3.53 10.01
N ASP A 141 -2.71 4.28 10.76
CA ASP A 141 -2.96 5.70 11.01
C ASP A 141 -2.69 6.53 9.76
N PHE A 142 -1.60 6.22 9.07
CA PHE A 142 -1.17 6.89 7.84
C PHE A 142 -0.78 5.91 6.75
N CYS A 143 -1.06 6.29 5.51
CA CYS A 143 -0.61 5.57 4.33
C CYS A 143 0.12 6.52 3.38
N PHE A 144 1.35 6.17 2.98
CA PHE A 144 2.11 6.87 1.95
C PHE A 144 1.98 6.13 0.62
N MET A 145 1.48 6.83 -0.40
CA MET A 145 1.15 6.20 -1.69
C MET A 145 1.08 7.24 -2.81
N PRO A 146 1.11 6.82 -4.09
CA PRO A 146 0.80 7.69 -5.20
C PRO A 146 -0.60 8.31 -5.03
N ARG A 147 -0.73 9.60 -5.39
CA ARG A 147 -1.97 10.36 -5.28
C ARG A 147 -3.12 9.68 -6.03
N ASP A 148 -2.86 9.17 -7.22
CA ASP A 148 -3.87 8.61 -8.11
C ASP A 148 -4.43 7.27 -7.63
N MET A 149 -3.81 6.67 -6.60
CA MET A 149 -4.37 5.51 -5.91
C MET A 149 -5.45 5.87 -4.89
N VAL A 150 -5.49 7.13 -4.42
CA VAL A 150 -6.42 7.54 -3.36
C VAL A 150 -7.79 7.81 -3.98
N PRO A 151 -8.85 7.08 -3.57
CA PRO A 151 -10.18 7.31 -4.08
C PRO A 151 -10.71 8.69 -3.64
N GLU A 152 -11.51 9.33 -4.49
CA GLU A 152 -12.26 10.51 -4.10
C GLU A 152 -13.30 10.15 -3.03
N SER A 153 -13.07 10.59 -1.81
CA SER A 153 -13.95 10.31 -0.67
C SER A 153 -13.88 11.45 0.35
N SER A 154 -15.04 11.83 0.88
CA SER A 154 -15.13 12.82 1.96
C SER A 154 -14.58 12.31 3.30
N GLU A 155 -14.34 11.01 3.43
CA GLU A 155 -13.86 10.37 4.65
C GLU A 155 -12.32 10.24 4.71
N ILE A 156 -11.62 10.57 3.61
CA ILE A 156 -10.16 10.50 3.51
C ILE A 156 -9.61 11.91 3.44
N GLU A 157 -8.61 12.19 4.25
CA GLU A 157 -7.77 13.37 4.16
C GLU A 157 -6.42 13.02 3.55
N THR A 158 -5.88 13.94 2.79
CA THR A 158 -4.57 13.79 2.16
C THR A 158 -3.71 15.02 2.35
N LEU A 159 -2.41 14.81 2.46
CA LEU A 159 -1.39 15.85 2.42
C LEU A 159 -0.44 15.51 1.27
N SER A 160 -0.35 16.39 0.28
CA SER A 160 0.65 16.26 -0.79
C SER A 160 2.05 16.30 -0.16
N THR A 161 2.89 15.38 -0.56
CA THR A 161 4.24 15.24 0.03
C THR A 161 5.32 15.69 -0.95
N HIS A 162 5.40 15.07 -2.10
CA HIS A 162 6.37 15.37 -3.14
C HIS A 162 5.91 14.80 -4.48
N THR A 163 6.53 15.26 -5.55
CA THR A 163 6.46 14.63 -6.87
C THR A 163 7.81 14.00 -7.19
N ASP A 164 7.81 12.74 -7.60
CA ASP A 164 9.04 12.00 -7.91
C ASP A 164 9.11 11.70 -9.40
N SER A 165 10.15 12.15 -10.07
CA SER A 165 10.34 11.88 -11.50
C SER A 165 10.83 10.45 -11.72
N LEU A 166 10.78 9.99 -12.97
CA LEU A 166 11.28 8.67 -13.32
C LEU A 166 12.79 8.72 -13.62
N ALA A 167 13.48 7.63 -13.31
CA ALA A 167 14.87 7.41 -13.64
C ALA A 167 15.08 6.05 -14.32
N ILE A 168 15.93 6.01 -15.32
CA ILE A 168 16.42 4.76 -15.91
C ILE A 168 17.52 4.21 -15.03
N ILE A 169 17.47 2.92 -14.70
CA ILE A 169 18.40 2.23 -13.83
C ILE A 169 18.97 0.98 -14.54
N ALA A 170 20.28 0.77 -14.45
CA ALA A 170 20.98 -0.36 -15.06
C ALA A 170 22.23 -0.75 -14.29
N SER A 171 22.72 -1.96 -14.54
CA SER A 171 24.03 -2.41 -14.03
C SER A 171 25.19 -1.58 -14.60
N THR A 172 26.20 -1.28 -13.75
CA THR A 172 27.44 -0.61 -14.18
C THR A 172 28.32 -1.46 -15.10
N GLY A 173 28.13 -2.79 -15.09
CA GLY A 173 28.83 -3.72 -15.97
C GLY A 173 28.38 -3.65 -17.43
N LYS A 174 27.24 -3.05 -17.71
CA LYS A 174 26.72 -2.83 -19.08
C LYS A 174 27.18 -1.47 -19.60
N LYS A 175 27.43 -1.39 -20.90
CA LYS A 175 27.88 -0.23 -21.72
C LYS A 175 28.37 1.01 -20.96
N ARG A 176 29.61 1.44 -21.24
CA ARG A 176 30.13 2.74 -20.81
C ARG A 176 29.46 3.85 -21.63
N GLY A 177 28.46 4.52 -21.08
CA GLY A 177 27.74 5.64 -21.74
C GLY A 177 26.64 6.21 -20.83
N LYS A 178 26.01 7.31 -21.25
CA LYS A 178 24.82 7.85 -20.58
C LYS A 178 23.65 6.89 -20.82
N LEU A 179 22.93 6.53 -19.75
CA LEU A 179 21.64 5.84 -19.87
C LEU A 179 20.64 6.78 -20.54
N SER A 180 19.84 6.27 -21.47
CA SER A 180 18.77 7.02 -22.12
C SER A 180 17.62 6.08 -22.52
N LEU A 181 16.45 6.66 -22.84
CA LEU A 181 15.33 5.88 -23.36
C LEU A 181 15.70 5.13 -24.65
N SER A 182 16.62 5.65 -25.44
CA SER A 182 17.09 5.02 -26.68
C SER A 182 17.91 3.73 -26.44
N ASP A 183 18.33 3.44 -25.22
CA ASP A 183 19.02 2.19 -24.87
C ASP A 183 18.04 1.04 -24.61
N ILE A 184 16.80 1.34 -24.21
CA ILE A 184 15.78 0.35 -23.85
C ILE A 184 15.46 -0.66 -24.96
N PRO A 185 15.36 -0.29 -26.26
CA PRO A 185 15.05 -1.24 -27.32
C PRO A 185 16.04 -2.38 -27.48
N SER A 186 17.28 -2.20 -27.04
CA SER A 186 18.33 -3.24 -27.10
C SER A 186 18.39 -4.13 -25.86
N GLU A 187 17.60 -3.83 -24.84
CA GLU A 187 17.65 -4.47 -23.53
C GLU A 187 16.33 -5.15 -23.14
N HIS A 188 16.38 -6.04 -22.16
CA HIS A 188 15.19 -6.51 -21.48
C HIS A 188 14.73 -5.41 -20.50
N LEU A 189 13.46 -5.03 -20.56
CA LEU A 189 12.87 -4.10 -19.61
C LEU A 189 12.40 -4.89 -18.39
N LEU A 190 12.92 -4.53 -17.24
CA LEU A 190 12.60 -5.15 -15.95
C LEU A 190 11.65 -4.21 -15.20
N LEU A 191 10.47 -4.66 -14.83
CA LEU A 191 9.41 -3.84 -14.25
C LEU A 191 8.90 -4.43 -12.95
N LEU A 192 8.39 -3.58 -12.06
CA LEU A 192 7.42 -4.05 -11.07
C LEU A 192 6.12 -4.42 -11.80
N SER A 193 5.45 -5.49 -11.35
CA SER A 193 4.18 -5.91 -11.93
C SER A 193 3.11 -4.84 -11.73
N GLU A 194 2.14 -4.78 -12.64
CA GLU A 194 0.98 -3.90 -12.53
C GLU A 194 0.24 -4.10 -11.21
N ALA A 195 0.14 -5.34 -10.74
CA ALA A 195 -0.49 -5.66 -9.46
C ALA A 195 0.27 -5.09 -8.25
N SER A 196 1.61 -5.00 -8.33
CA SER A 196 2.45 -4.52 -7.22
C SER A 196 2.65 -3.00 -7.22
N ALA A 197 2.63 -2.35 -8.39
CA ALA A 197 2.88 -0.92 -8.56
C ALA A 197 2.08 -0.35 -9.75
N PRO A 198 0.74 -0.28 -9.66
CA PRO A 198 -0.12 0.04 -10.82
C PRO A 198 0.18 1.40 -11.43
N ILE A 199 0.34 2.45 -10.61
CA ILE A 199 0.60 3.80 -11.12
C ILE A 199 1.97 3.87 -11.81
N LEU A 200 3.02 3.32 -11.19
CA LEU A 200 4.34 3.28 -11.82
C LEU A 200 4.31 2.49 -13.14
N TYR A 201 3.61 1.37 -13.18
CA TYR A 201 3.49 0.56 -14.39
C TYR A 201 2.82 1.35 -15.52
N MET A 202 1.71 2.05 -15.24
CA MET A 202 1.01 2.90 -16.20
C MET A 202 1.90 4.04 -16.70
N GLU A 203 2.58 4.75 -15.81
CA GLU A 203 3.50 5.84 -16.16
C GLU A 203 4.62 5.38 -17.10
N ILE A 204 5.19 4.18 -16.84
CA ILE A 204 6.22 3.62 -17.72
C ILE A 204 5.65 3.25 -19.08
N VAL A 205 4.49 2.62 -19.14
CA VAL A 205 3.84 2.25 -20.41
C VAL A 205 3.53 3.50 -21.26
N ASP A 206 3.03 4.57 -20.64
CA ASP A 206 2.74 5.81 -21.33
C ASP A 206 4.01 6.55 -21.77
N LEU A 207 5.07 6.52 -20.97
CA LEU A 207 6.38 7.03 -21.37
C LEU A 207 6.91 6.30 -22.61
N LEU A 208 6.92 4.97 -22.60
CA LEU A 208 7.40 4.17 -23.72
C LEU A 208 6.56 4.41 -24.99
N ARG A 209 5.25 4.52 -24.86
CA ARG A 209 4.34 4.82 -25.97
C ARG A 209 4.61 6.20 -26.55
N THR A 210 4.77 7.22 -25.72
CA THR A 210 5.02 8.61 -26.13
C THR A 210 6.31 8.74 -26.95
N PHE A 211 7.35 8.02 -26.55
CA PHE A 211 8.65 8.05 -27.22
C PHE A 211 8.82 6.95 -28.28
N HIS A 212 7.77 6.18 -28.57
CA HIS A 212 7.81 5.06 -29.54
C HIS A 212 8.95 4.06 -29.23
N VAL A 213 9.20 3.83 -27.95
CA VAL A 213 10.22 2.90 -27.45
C VAL A 213 9.60 1.51 -27.28
N SER A 214 10.16 0.50 -27.95
CA SER A 214 9.73 -0.88 -27.79
C SER A 214 10.91 -1.69 -27.20
N PRO A 215 10.78 -2.19 -25.96
CA PRO A 215 11.84 -3.02 -25.37
C PRO A 215 11.98 -4.36 -26.10
N LYS A 216 13.14 -4.99 -25.96
CA LYS A 216 13.37 -6.34 -26.50
C LYS A 216 12.40 -7.37 -25.93
N SER A 217 12.12 -7.28 -24.64
CA SER A 217 11.09 -8.01 -23.92
C SER A 217 10.85 -7.34 -22.57
N GLU A 218 9.74 -7.69 -21.93
CA GLU A 218 9.39 -7.25 -20.57
C GLU A 218 9.47 -8.44 -19.62
N ILE A 219 10.01 -8.21 -18.43
CA ILE A 219 10.09 -9.18 -17.35
C ILE A 219 9.58 -8.47 -16.09
N THR A 220 8.56 -9.02 -15.44
CA THR A 220 7.92 -8.41 -14.27
C THR A 220 8.32 -9.10 -12.97
N PHE A 221 8.35 -8.33 -11.89
CA PHE A 221 8.66 -8.73 -10.52
C PHE A 221 7.61 -8.19 -9.57
N ASP A 222 7.28 -8.95 -8.53
CA ASP A 222 6.27 -8.53 -7.56
C ASP A 222 6.87 -7.78 -6.35
N ASP A 223 8.20 -7.75 -6.25
CA ASP A 223 8.90 -7.02 -5.19
C ASP A 223 10.17 -6.32 -5.70
N LEU A 224 10.50 -5.23 -5.00
CA LEU A 224 11.63 -4.37 -5.37
C LEU A 224 12.99 -5.06 -5.17
N THR A 225 13.11 -5.98 -4.22
CA THR A 225 14.36 -6.69 -3.95
C THR A 225 14.72 -7.61 -5.11
N SER A 226 13.78 -8.41 -5.60
CA SER A 226 13.95 -9.29 -6.76
C SER A 226 14.27 -8.50 -8.02
N LEU A 227 13.53 -7.40 -8.24
CA LEU A 227 13.82 -6.48 -9.35
C LEU A 227 15.24 -5.92 -9.25
N TYR A 228 15.65 -5.45 -8.07
CA TYR A 228 17.00 -4.91 -7.86
C TYR A 228 18.11 -5.95 -8.10
N ILE A 229 17.92 -7.19 -7.64
CA ILE A 229 18.86 -8.29 -7.91
C ILE A 229 19.00 -8.51 -9.41
N ALA A 230 17.90 -8.53 -10.17
CA ALA A 230 17.90 -8.69 -11.61
C ALA A 230 18.63 -7.53 -12.31
N ILE A 231 18.39 -6.29 -11.91
CA ILE A 231 19.10 -5.11 -12.44
C ILE A 231 20.60 -5.21 -12.15
N SER A 232 20.97 -5.44 -10.90
CA SER A 232 22.38 -5.46 -10.47
C SER A 232 23.18 -6.60 -11.09
N SER A 233 22.52 -7.72 -11.41
CA SER A 233 23.13 -8.84 -12.15
C SER A 233 23.27 -8.59 -13.66
N GLY A 234 22.73 -7.49 -14.17
CA GLY A 234 22.82 -7.12 -15.57
C GLY A 234 21.81 -7.83 -16.50
N MET A 235 20.71 -8.35 -15.96
CA MET A 235 19.68 -9.01 -16.78
C MET A 235 18.98 -8.05 -17.74
N GLY A 236 18.86 -6.75 -17.36
CA GLY A 236 18.17 -5.77 -18.16
C GLY A 236 18.35 -4.35 -17.62
N VAL A 237 17.46 -3.47 -18.05
CA VAL A 237 17.30 -2.11 -17.56
C VAL A 237 15.92 -1.96 -16.93
N SER A 238 15.76 -0.99 -16.03
CA SER A 238 14.46 -0.68 -15.42
C SER A 238 14.20 0.81 -15.46
N VAL A 239 12.96 1.19 -15.24
CA VAL A 239 12.54 2.57 -14.98
C VAL A 239 11.85 2.55 -13.61
N LEU A 240 12.30 3.43 -12.71
CA LEU A 240 11.80 3.52 -11.34
C LEU A 240 11.67 5.00 -10.95
N PRO A 241 10.90 5.35 -9.92
CA PRO A 241 10.98 6.67 -9.32
C PRO A 241 12.43 6.98 -8.92
N HIS A 242 12.85 8.22 -9.12
CA HIS A 242 14.25 8.61 -8.91
C HIS A 242 14.71 8.39 -7.47
N SER A 243 13.86 8.72 -6.50
CA SER A 243 14.15 8.47 -5.09
C SER A 243 14.38 6.99 -4.77
N VAL A 244 13.64 6.09 -5.42
CA VAL A 244 13.83 4.63 -5.30
C VAL A 244 15.16 4.21 -5.93
N ALA A 245 15.49 4.77 -7.10
CA ALA A 245 16.77 4.51 -7.77
C ALA A 245 17.97 4.98 -6.95
N GLU A 246 17.86 6.13 -6.28
CA GLU A 246 18.88 6.64 -5.35
C GLU A 246 19.01 5.77 -4.10
N PHE A 247 17.89 5.40 -3.47
CA PHE A 247 17.87 4.57 -2.27
C PHE A 247 18.55 3.20 -2.49
N THR A 248 18.39 2.65 -3.69
CA THR A 248 19.00 1.39 -4.07
C THR A 248 20.43 1.54 -4.61
N SER A 249 21.07 2.72 -4.44
CA SER A 249 22.38 2.99 -5.00
C SER A 249 23.46 2.06 -4.43
N ASP A 250 23.97 1.20 -5.29
CA ASP A 250 25.09 0.29 -5.08
C ASP A 250 26.12 0.57 -6.19
N LYS A 251 27.40 0.36 -5.94
CA LYS A 251 28.46 0.50 -6.94
C LYS A 251 28.25 -0.34 -8.22
N ARG A 252 27.38 -1.35 -8.14
CA ARG A 252 27.02 -2.23 -9.26
C ARG A 252 25.90 -1.66 -10.12
N VAL A 253 25.24 -0.61 -9.67
CA VAL A 253 24.07 -0.03 -10.33
C VAL A 253 24.32 1.46 -10.58
N ARG A 254 23.83 1.96 -11.68
CA ARG A 254 23.80 3.37 -12.04
C ARG A 254 22.41 3.76 -12.47
N HIS A 255 22.02 4.99 -12.20
CA HIS A 255 20.75 5.54 -12.64
C HIS A 255 20.94 6.91 -13.30
N ARG A 256 19.93 7.35 -14.03
CA ARG A 256 19.83 8.68 -14.62
C ARG A 256 18.38 9.11 -14.67
N PRO A 257 18.01 10.32 -14.20
CA PRO A 257 16.68 10.86 -14.40
C PRO A 257 16.29 10.86 -15.88
N VAL A 258 15.02 10.56 -16.15
CA VAL A 258 14.42 10.75 -17.47
C VAL A 258 14.22 12.25 -17.65
N THR A 259 14.99 12.85 -18.56
CA THR A 259 14.92 14.29 -18.86
C THR A 259 14.25 14.58 -20.19
N GLU A 260 13.89 13.53 -20.88
CA GLU A 260 13.26 13.57 -22.21
C GLU A 260 11.77 13.90 -22.13
N ALA A 261 11.15 13.70 -20.97
CA ALA A 261 9.76 13.99 -20.69
C ALA A 261 9.60 14.57 -19.29
N ASP A 262 8.54 15.33 -19.10
CA ASP A 262 8.05 15.67 -17.76
C ASP A 262 7.34 14.44 -17.22
N THR A 263 8.06 13.69 -16.36
CA THR A 263 7.53 12.47 -15.73
C THR A 263 7.48 12.71 -14.23
N GLY A 264 6.31 12.57 -13.65
CA GLY A 264 6.21 12.78 -12.20
C GLY A 264 5.06 12.00 -11.61
N ILE A 265 5.37 11.17 -10.61
CA ILE A 265 4.38 10.54 -9.76
C ILE A 265 4.20 11.40 -8.52
N ALA A 266 3.01 11.98 -8.36
CA ALA A 266 2.66 12.73 -7.16
C ALA A 266 2.37 11.77 -6.00
N TYR A 267 2.98 12.00 -4.85
CA TYR A 267 2.80 11.20 -3.65
C TYR A 267 2.06 11.98 -2.57
N VAL A 268 1.30 11.26 -1.77
CA VAL A 268 0.56 11.80 -0.64
C VAL A 268 0.76 10.97 0.60
N MET A 269 0.59 11.60 1.75
CA MET A 269 0.24 10.95 3.01
C MET A 269 -1.28 11.02 3.14
N ALA A 270 -1.94 9.87 3.24
CA ALA A 270 -3.39 9.75 3.36
C ALA A 270 -3.79 9.15 4.72
N TRP A 271 -4.90 9.61 5.29
CA TRP A 271 -5.44 9.08 6.54
C TRP A 271 -6.96 9.23 6.61
N SER A 272 -7.60 8.47 7.49
CA SER A 272 -9.04 8.60 7.72
C SER A 272 -9.36 9.91 8.45
N LYS A 273 -10.36 10.65 8.00
CA LYS A 273 -10.87 11.86 8.68
C LYS A 273 -11.33 11.59 10.12
N ASN A 274 -11.70 10.35 10.41
CA ASN A 274 -12.10 9.88 11.72
C ASN A 274 -10.93 9.33 12.56
N LEU A 275 -9.70 9.65 12.18
CA LEU A 275 -8.50 9.23 12.90
C LEU A 275 -8.55 9.76 14.36
N ARG A 276 -8.49 8.82 15.32
CA ARG A 276 -8.55 9.14 16.76
C ARG A 276 -7.29 8.63 17.45
N ASN A 277 -6.19 9.27 17.15
CA ASN A 277 -4.89 8.96 17.76
C ASN A 277 -4.20 10.28 18.08
N SER A 278 -4.03 10.62 19.36
CA SER A 278 -3.38 11.87 19.77
C SER A 278 -1.91 11.97 19.28
N ALA A 279 -1.24 10.84 19.10
CA ALA A 279 0.09 10.80 18.49
C ALA A 279 0.05 11.11 16.98
N ALA A 280 -1.07 10.83 16.33
CA ALA A 280 -1.24 11.11 14.91
C ALA A 280 -1.31 12.61 14.61
N ASP A 281 -1.98 13.41 15.45
CA ASP A 281 -2.00 14.87 15.30
C ASP A 281 -0.57 15.45 15.36
N LEU A 282 0.25 14.94 16.29
CA LEU A 282 1.66 15.34 16.39
C LEU A 282 2.46 14.95 15.15
N PHE A 283 2.16 13.79 14.57
CA PHE A 283 2.81 13.34 13.34
C PHE A 283 2.43 14.20 12.15
N ILE A 284 1.14 14.52 11.97
CA ILE A 284 0.65 15.43 10.92
C ILE A 284 1.33 16.79 11.03
N GLU A 285 1.40 17.36 12.25
CA GLU A 285 2.06 18.65 12.46
C GLU A 285 3.56 18.62 12.16
N THR A 286 4.21 17.50 12.46
CA THR A 286 5.63 17.32 12.14
C THR A 286 5.84 17.25 10.64
N VAL A 287 5.02 16.45 9.93
CA VAL A 287 5.11 16.31 8.48
C VAL A 287 4.84 17.66 7.78
N LYS A 288 3.85 18.43 8.22
CA LYS A 288 3.55 19.77 7.66
C LYS A 288 4.68 20.79 7.80
N LYS A 289 5.63 20.57 8.71
CA LYS A 289 6.80 21.44 8.90
C LYS A 289 8.00 21.05 8.04
N LEU A 290 7.97 19.86 7.47
CA LEU A 290 8.98 19.45 6.50
C LEU A 290 8.84 20.26 5.20
N PRO A 291 9.91 20.44 4.43
CA PRO A 291 9.80 21.02 3.10
C PRO A 291 8.96 20.07 2.23
N LEU A 292 7.70 20.41 2.09
CA LEU A 292 6.78 19.73 1.19
C LEU A 292 6.97 20.37 -0.19
N ASP A 293 7.47 19.62 -1.14
CA ASP A 293 7.70 20.12 -2.48
C ASP A 293 6.39 20.10 -3.29
N GLU A 294 5.66 21.19 -3.26
CA GLU A 294 4.60 21.41 -4.28
C GLU A 294 5.20 21.68 -5.68
N ASP A 295 6.49 22.10 -5.74
CA ASP A 295 7.15 22.52 -7.00
C ASP A 295 8.63 22.05 -7.13
N ASN A 296 9.19 21.26 -6.23
CA ASN A 296 10.61 20.92 -6.31
C ASN A 296 10.84 19.55 -6.98
N VAL A 297 10.88 19.59 -8.28
CA VAL A 297 11.56 18.58 -9.10
C VAL A 297 13.07 18.80 -8.85
N TYR A 298 13.60 18.07 -7.84
CA TYR A 298 15.06 18.00 -7.54
C TYR A 298 15.78 19.31 -7.27
N GLY A 299 15.77 19.74 -6.03
CA GLY A 299 16.87 20.56 -5.49
C GLY A 299 18.14 19.72 -5.47
N ILE A 300 19.12 20.10 -6.26
CA ILE A 300 20.52 19.63 -6.30
C ILE A 300 21.14 19.74 -4.91
#